data_a6401ea71535baf641c2ce2c8ea61183
#
_entry.id   a6401ea71535baf641c2ce2c8ea61183
#
_cell.length_a   1.000
_cell.length_b   1.000
_cell.length_c   1.000
_cell.angle_alpha   90.00
_cell.angle_beta   90.00
_cell.angle_gamma   90.00
#
_symmetry.space_group_name_H-M   'P 1'
#
loop_
_entity.id
_entity.type
_entity.pdbx_description
1 polymer ?
#
loop_
_entity_poly.entity_id
_entity_poly.type
_entity_poly.pdbx_seq_one_letter_code
_entity_poly.pdbx_strand_id
1 'polypeptide(L)'
;MKSLLKAIQYDMLDFIETGDDDGNEPAYTARDVTTCMQLLLDFWTNIEAAEQNTKAAKTLVNQLAVDLKNCNSDCNHALIDEEQALAIEEFIIKVLREAKIEVALDKPII
;
A
#
# COMPACT_ATOMS: atom_id res chain seq x y z
N MET A 1 -9.39 -1.59 10.19
CA MET A 1 -8.29 -2.00 9.28
C MET A 1 -8.75 -2.47 7.93
N LYS A 2 -9.66 -3.43 7.89
CA LYS A 2 -10.24 -3.90 6.61
C LYS A 2 -10.92 -2.76 5.85
N SER A 3 -11.57 -1.84 6.54
CA SER A 3 -12.24 -0.70 5.91
C SER A 3 -11.25 0.21 5.20
N LEU A 4 -10.06 0.41 5.77
CA LEU A 4 -9.03 1.24 5.16
C LEU A 4 -8.47 0.59 3.90
N LEU A 5 -8.22 -0.73 3.93
CA LEU A 5 -7.79 -1.49 2.75
C LEU A 5 -8.84 -1.41 1.63
N LYS A 6 -10.10 -1.59 1.98
CA LYS A 6 -11.21 -1.51 1.01
C LYS A 6 -11.32 -0.12 0.40
N ALA A 7 -11.11 0.92 1.20
CA ALA A 7 -11.15 2.29 0.71
C ALA A 7 -10.03 2.56 -0.29
N ILE A 8 -8.82 2.09 -0.01
CA ILE A 8 -7.68 2.21 -0.92
C ILE A 8 -7.97 1.47 -2.23
N GLN A 9 -8.44 0.23 -2.13
CA GLN A 9 -8.79 -0.58 -3.30
C GLN A 9 -9.88 0.07 -4.13
N TYR A 10 -10.92 0.56 -3.48
CA TYR A 10 -12.05 1.22 -4.16
C TYR A 10 -11.58 2.45 -4.92
N ASP A 11 -10.77 3.30 -4.31
CA ASP A 11 -10.27 4.51 -4.95
C ASP A 11 -9.41 4.18 -6.17
N MET A 12 -8.56 3.16 -6.07
CA MET A 12 -7.74 2.74 -7.20
C MET A 12 -8.57 2.18 -8.35
N LEU A 13 -9.59 1.38 -8.04
CA LEU A 13 -10.49 0.81 -9.06
C LEU A 13 -11.36 1.88 -9.70
N ASP A 14 -11.84 2.84 -8.90
CA ASP A 14 -12.65 3.96 -9.39
C ASP A 14 -11.86 4.79 -10.41
N PHE A 15 -10.59 5.01 -10.17
CA PHE A 15 -9.73 5.72 -11.11
C PHE A 15 -9.66 5.02 -12.47
N ILE A 16 -9.62 3.70 -12.49
CA ILE A 16 -9.62 2.94 -13.75
C ILE A 16 -10.92 3.17 -14.52
N GLU A 17 -12.06 3.16 -13.82
CA GLU A 17 -13.37 3.34 -14.44
C GLU A 17 -13.58 4.76 -14.96
N THR A 18 -13.14 5.77 -14.20
CA THR A 18 -13.36 7.17 -14.54
C THR A 18 -12.27 7.77 -15.41
N GLY A 19 -11.07 7.19 -15.41
CA GLY A 19 -9.93 7.70 -16.16
C GLY A 19 -9.93 7.37 -17.65
N ASP A 20 -10.90 6.60 -18.13
CA ASP A 20 -10.95 6.09 -19.51
C ASP A 20 -11.91 6.86 -20.40
N ASP A 21 -12.22 8.11 -20.08
CA ASP A 21 -13.16 8.94 -20.83
C ASP A 21 -12.69 9.24 -22.26
N ASP A 22 -11.40 9.18 -22.50
CA ASP A 22 -10.80 9.52 -23.80
C ASP A 22 -10.56 8.29 -24.69
N GLY A 23 -10.95 7.10 -24.25
CA GLY A 23 -10.65 5.87 -24.95
C GLY A 23 -9.20 5.43 -24.87
N ASN A 24 -8.40 6.06 -24.03
CA ASN A 24 -7.02 5.67 -23.75
C ASN A 24 -6.99 4.54 -22.71
N GLU A 25 -6.03 3.65 -22.84
CA GLU A 25 -5.86 2.61 -21.83
C GLU A 25 -5.44 3.23 -20.50
N PRO A 26 -6.02 2.76 -19.37
CA PRO A 26 -5.61 3.26 -18.07
C PRO A 26 -4.13 2.92 -17.80
N ALA A 27 -3.47 3.74 -17.01
CA ALA A 27 -2.06 3.56 -16.66
C ALA A 27 -1.82 2.27 -15.86
N TYR A 28 -2.85 1.73 -15.24
CA TYR A 28 -2.80 0.46 -14.53
C TYR A 28 -4.16 -0.24 -14.65
N THR A 29 -4.16 -1.54 -14.30
CA THR A 29 -5.34 -2.40 -14.43
C THR A 29 -5.80 -2.88 -13.06
N ALA A 30 -6.98 -3.55 -13.02
CA ALA A 30 -7.47 -4.19 -11.80
C ALA A 30 -6.47 -5.22 -11.26
N ARG A 31 -5.71 -5.86 -12.13
CA ARG A 31 -4.66 -6.81 -11.75
C ARG A 31 -3.55 -6.11 -10.96
N ASP A 32 -3.15 -4.92 -11.39
CA ASP A 32 -2.14 -4.11 -10.67
C ASP A 32 -2.65 -3.70 -9.29
N VAL A 33 -3.92 -3.33 -9.20
CA VAL A 33 -4.56 -3.02 -7.91
C VAL A 33 -4.53 -4.24 -6.99
N THR A 34 -4.87 -5.42 -7.52
CA THR A 34 -4.83 -6.66 -6.75
C THR A 34 -3.43 -6.95 -6.23
N THR A 35 -2.41 -6.76 -7.06
CA THR A 35 -1.01 -6.94 -6.65
C THR A 35 -0.66 -6.01 -5.49
N CYS A 36 -1.03 -4.74 -5.59
CA CYS A 36 -0.79 -3.77 -4.53
C CYS A 36 -1.50 -4.17 -3.23
N MET A 37 -2.78 -4.56 -3.33
CA MET A 37 -3.55 -5.01 -2.16
C MET A 37 -2.93 -6.23 -1.50
N GLN A 38 -2.42 -7.17 -2.30
CA GLN A 38 -1.76 -8.37 -1.78
C GLN A 38 -0.50 -8.01 -0.99
N LEU A 39 0.29 -7.05 -1.47
CA LEU A 39 1.46 -6.55 -0.74
C LEU A 39 1.07 -6.01 0.64
N LEU A 40 -0.01 -5.24 0.70
CA LEU A 40 -0.50 -4.67 1.96
C LEU A 40 -1.02 -5.75 2.91
N LEU A 41 -1.74 -6.74 2.39
CA LEU A 41 -2.26 -7.86 3.18
C LEU A 41 -1.11 -8.73 3.73
N ASP A 42 -0.12 -9.02 2.90
CA ASP A 42 1.05 -9.81 3.31
C ASP A 42 1.82 -9.08 4.41
N PHE A 43 1.99 -7.77 4.26
CA PHE A 43 2.62 -6.94 5.29
C PHE A 43 1.86 -7.06 6.62
N TRP A 44 0.54 -6.91 6.59
CA TRP A 44 -0.28 -7.01 7.79
C TRP A 44 -0.12 -8.37 8.46
N THR A 45 -0.23 -9.45 7.68
CA THR A 45 -0.07 -10.81 8.19
C THR A 45 1.31 -11.02 8.80
N ASN A 46 2.35 -10.54 8.14
CA ASN A 46 3.72 -10.68 8.61
C ASN A 46 4.01 -9.88 9.87
N ILE A 47 3.40 -8.69 10.00
CA ILE A 47 3.52 -7.88 11.21
C ILE A 47 2.88 -8.59 12.41
N GLU A 48 1.71 -9.19 12.22
CA GLU A 48 1.07 -9.98 13.29
C GLU A 48 1.94 -11.16 13.70
N ALA A 49 2.57 -11.82 12.74
CA ALA A 49 3.47 -12.94 13.00
C ALA A 49 4.81 -12.54 13.62
N ALA A 50 5.18 -11.27 13.55
CA ALA A 50 6.44 -10.77 14.11
C ALA A 50 6.45 -10.70 15.64
N GLU A 51 5.31 -10.89 16.31
CA GLU A 51 5.20 -10.96 17.77
C GLU A 51 5.87 -9.78 18.50
N GLN A 52 5.58 -8.56 18.03
CA GLN A 52 6.12 -7.31 18.61
C GLN A 52 7.65 -7.13 18.43
N ASN A 53 8.26 -7.86 17.51
CA ASN A 53 9.66 -7.69 17.19
C ASN A 53 9.89 -6.44 16.36
N THR A 54 10.39 -5.38 16.97
CA THR A 54 10.61 -4.07 16.32
C THR A 54 11.56 -4.17 15.13
N LYS A 55 12.63 -4.94 15.25
CA LYS A 55 13.62 -5.10 14.17
C LYS A 55 13.02 -5.79 12.96
N ALA A 56 12.25 -6.86 13.19
CA ALA A 56 11.55 -7.57 12.11
C ALA A 56 10.51 -6.66 11.45
N ALA A 57 9.76 -5.89 12.26
CA ALA A 57 8.76 -4.96 11.76
C ALA A 57 9.40 -3.89 10.87
N LYS A 58 10.54 -3.33 11.28
CA LYS A 58 11.24 -2.32 10.47
C LYS A 58 11.67 -2.89 9.12
N THR A 59 12.18 -4.12 9.10
CA THR A 59 12.55 -4.81 7.86
C THR A 59 11.33 -4.99 6.96
N LEU A 60 10.18 -5.36 7.52
CA LEU A 60 8.94 -5.53 6.77
C LEU A 60 8.45 -4.22 6.18
N VAL A 61 8.53 -3.12 6.93
CA VAL A 61 8.15 -1.79 6.44
C VAL A 61 9.05 -1.38 5.27
N ASN A 62 10.35 -1.55 5.41
CA ASN A 62 11.32 -1.20 4.37
C ASN A 62 11.09 -2.03 3.09
N GLN A 63 10.82 -3.32 3.25
CA GLN A 63 10.55 -4.20 2.11
C GLN A 63 9.25 -3.82 1.41
N LEU A 64 8.20 -3.53 2.19
CA LEU A 64 6.93 -3.07 1.63
C LEU A 64 7.12 -1.78 0.83
N ALA A 65 7.88 -0.83 1.36
CA ALA A 65 8.14 0.43 0.67
C ALA A 65 8.82 0.20 -0.69
N VAL A 66 9.81 -0.67 -0.74
CA VAL A 66 10.49 -1.04 -1.98
C VAL A 66 9.52 -1.69 -2.96
N ASP A 67 8.74 -2.66 -2.49
CA ASP A 67 7.79 -3.40 -3.32
C ASP A 67 6.71 -2.47 -3.90
N LEU A 68 6.21 -1.54 -3.08
CA LEU A 68 5.20 -0.56 -3.53
C LEU A 68 5.79 0.42 -4.54
N LYS A 69 7.02 0.88 -4.34
CA LYS A 69 7.70 1.76 -5.29
C LYS A 69 7.89 1.06 -6.64
N ASN A 70 8.29 -0.21 -6.62
CA ASN A 70 8.45 -0.98 -7.84
C ASN A 70 7.12 -1.19 -8.55
N CYS A 71 6.06 -1.52 -7.82
CA CYS A 71 4.72 -1.67 -8.37
C CYS A 71 4.24 -0.37 -9.01
N ASN A 72 4.45 0.75 -8.34
CA ASN A 72 4.07 2.07 -8.85
C ASN A 72 4.87 2.44 -10.10
N SER A 73 6.17 2.15 -10.11
CA SER A 73 7.04 2.38 -11.28
C SER A 73 6.57 1.59 -12.49
N ASP A 74 6.15 0.34 -12.29
CA ASP A 74 5.61 -0.51 -13.36
C ASP A 74 4.30 0.04 -13.94
N CYS A 75 3.62 0.90 -13.18
CA CYS A 75 2.38 1.57 -13.59
C CYS A 75 2.62 3.03 -14.00
N ASN A 76 3.83 3.39 -14.40
CA ASN A 76 4.22 4.77 -14.78
C ASN A 76 3.93 5.78 -13.66
N HIS A 77 4.09 5.36 -12.40
CA HIS A 77 3.84 6.16 -11.19
C HIS A 77 2.40 6.66 -11.04
N ALA A 78 1.45 6.01 -11.72
CA ALA A 78 0.05 6.39 -11.69
C ALA A 78 -0.79 5.61 -10.66
N LEU A 79 -0.33 4.43 -10.24
CA LEU A 79 -1.08 3.59 -9.30
C LEU A 79 -1.16 4.21 -7.91
N ILE A 80 -0.04 4.70 -7.41
CA ILE A 80 0.05 5.31 -6.09
C ILE A 80 0.36 6.80 -6.27
N ASP A 81 -0.69 7.61 -6.25
CA ASP A 81 -0.55 9.06 -6.26
C ASP A 81 -0.31 9.57 -4.83
N GLU A 82 -0.25 10.87 -4.65
CA GLU A 82 0.01 11.49 -3.36
C GLU A 82 -1.05 11.11 -2.31
N GLU A 83 -2.32 11.09 -2.68
CA GLU A 83 -3.41 10.72 -1.78
C GLU A 83 -3.35 9.24 -1.40
N GLN A 84 -3.07 8.37 -2.36
CA GLN A 84 -2.92 6.94 -2.11
C GLN A 84 -1.72 6.66 -1.22
N ALA A 85 -0.61 7.38 -1.45
CA ALA A 85 0.58 7.24 -0.60
C ALA A 85 0.27 7.57 0.85
N LEU A 86 -0.48 8.64 1.10
CA LEU A 86 -0.90 9.03 2.46
C LEU A 86 -1.80 7.97 3.08
N ALA A 87 -2.74 7.43 2.31
CA ALA A 87 -3.64 6.38 2.79
C ALA A 87 -2.88 5.10 3.15
N ILE A 88 -1.91 4.73 2.33
CA ILE A 88 -1.05 3.56 2.58
C ILE A 88 -0.19 3.78 3.83
N GLU A 89 0.39 4.97 4.00
CA GLU A 89 1.15 5.31 5.22
C GLU A 89 0.26 5.17 6.46
N GLU A 90 -0.96 5.67 6.41
CA GLU A 90 -1.91 5.54 7.49
C GLU A 90 -2.21 4.08 7.81
N PHE A 91 -2.38 3.26 6.78
CA PHE A 91 -2.57 1.82 6.94
C PHE A 91 -1.38 1.18 7.67
N ILE A 92 -0.15 1.47 7.24
CA ILE A 92 1.06 0.95 7.86
C ILE A 92 1.13 1.34 9.33
N ILE A 93 0.87 2.60 9.65
CA ILE A 93 0.89 3.11 11.02
C ILE A 93 -0.14 2.39 11.87
N LYS A 94 -1.36 2.20 11.36
CA LYS A 94 -2.43 1.52 12.09
C LYS A 94 -2.10 0.05 12.33
N VAL A 95 -1.53 -0.64 11.35
CA VAL A 95 -1.12 -2.04 11.50
C VAL A 95 -0.09 -2.17 12.62
N LEU A 96 0.93 -1.31 12.62
CA LEU A 96 1.97 -1.32 13.65
C LEU A 96 1.39 -1.01 15.03
N ARG A 97 0.51 -0.03 15.11
CA ARG A 97 -0.14 0.38 16.37
C ARG A 97 -0.98 -0.75 16.97
N GLU A 98 -1.77 -1.42 16.15
CA GLU A 98 -2.59 -2.55 16.61
C GLU A 98 -1.75 -3.73 17.04
N ALA A 99 -0.60 -3.94 16.42
CA ALA A 99 0.36 -4.96 16.82
C ALA A 99 1.20 -4.54 18.01
N LYS A 100 1.02 -3.32 18.53
CA LYS A 100 1.77 -2.74 19.65
C LYS A 100 3.27 -2.69 19.37
N ILE A 101 3.63 -2.37 18.14
CA ILE A 101 5.03 -2.23 17.70
C ILE A 101 5.31 -0.75 17.47
N GLU A 102 6.36 -0.23 18.10
CA GLU A 102 6.83 1.13 17.87
C GLU A 102 8.02 1.07 16.92
N VAL A 103 7.87 1.68 15.77
CA VAL A 103 8.94 1.79 14.76
C VAL A 103 9.04 3.24 14.33
N ALA A 104 10.26 3.77 14.36
CA ALA A 104 10.52 5.09 13.78
C ALA A 104 10.45 4.96 12.27
N LEU A 105 9.51 5.68 11.65
CA LEU A 105 9.30 5.65 10.21
C LEU A 105 9.85 6.91 9.58
N ASP A 106 10.64 6.73 8.52
CA ASP A 106 11.08 7.84 7.69
C ASP A 106 9.95 8.19 6.74
N LYS A 107 9.54 9.44 6.75
CA LYS A 107 8.48 9.91 5.85
C LYS A 107 9.07 10.77 4.74
N PRO A 108 8.54 10.64 3.52
CA PRO A 108 7.49 9.70 3.12
C PRO A 108 8.00 8.25 3.08
N ILE A 109 7.13 7.31 3.42
CA ILE A 109 7.48 5.88 3.38
C ILE A 109 7.64 5.42 1.92
N ILE A 110 6.85 6.00 1.06
CA ILE A 110 6.82 5.68 -0.37
C ILE A 110 7.29 6.87 -1.20
#